data_f7728912e072f6de7f41c4d01535a8d9
#
_entry.id   f7728912e072f6de7f41c4d01535a8d9
#
_cell.length_a   1.000
_cell.length_b   1.000
_cell.length_c   1.000
_cell.angle_alpha   90.00
_cell.angle_beta   90.00
_cell.angle_gamma   90.00
#
_symmetry.space_group_name_H-M   'P 1'
#
loop_
_entity.id
_entity.type
_entity.pdbx_description
1 polymer ?
#
loop_
_entity_poly.entity_id
_entity_poly.type
_entity_poly.pdbx_seq_one_letter_code
_entity_poly.pdbx_strand_id
1 'polypeptide(L)'
;METLQEFQPRLVYNNYKERIKVSHELELLFKNCDSFELSVAFIADSGLAALKECFDYLRDHHIPGKIITSTYLGFNAPSMFKKLLKYENIEVKIFEGKGFHPKGYIFHKKDQTDIMIGSSNLTQNALAVNQEWNLFFSSDTQKEIVLKVEDEFNKQWKQSIPLTNEWIEDYQKVYVKPQRHQTINISKEIKPNYMQKNALESLDNLRKNNKDKALLISATGTGKTYLAAFDVKAVHPKRILFVVHRRSIAIKAMETFKTIIKDKSMGLFSGDNRDIDCDYIFATIQTIYKPENRQLFSKEEFNYIIIDEVHKAGANSYQELVNYFKPQFLLGMSATPERTDDFDIYKMFDYNIAYEIRLQQAMEYDLLCPFHYYGITDMTIDDHIIDDKSDFNLLVDEKRVDYVIDKINDYGYSGDRVHGLIFVSRKEEAHRLSEMFNQRGFNTCALTGEATENQRQEAMDSLESNEDDSLDYIFTVDIFNEGIDIPKVNQVVMLRPTQSSIIFIQQLGRGLRKNNEKDYGKEQIYPT
;
A
#
# COMPACT_ATOMS: atom_id res chain seq x y z
N MET A 1 16.58 -21.33 -44.19
CA MET A 1 15.31 -21.81 -43.61
C MET A 1 15.32 -21.47 -42.14
N GLU A 2 15.46 -20.21 -41.84
CA GLU A 2 15.28 -19.61 -40.52
C GLU A 2 14.04 -18.77 -40.59
N THR A 3 13.18 -18.83 -39.51
CA THR A 3 12.25 -17.75 -39.26
C THR A 3 10.79 -17.91 -39.69
N LEU A 4 10.16 -19.01 -39.44
CA LEU A 4 8.69 -19.05 -39.37
C LEU A 4 8.14 -19.04 -37.93
N GLN A 5 9.01 -19.08 -36.90
CA GLN A 5 8.60 -19.09 -35.49
C GLN A 5 8.45 -17.71 -34.85
N GLU A 6 9.03 -16.65 -35.44
CA GLU A 6 9.06 -15.30 -34.83
C GLU A 6 7.80 -14.46 -35.02
N PHE A 7 6.93 -14.80 -35.95
CA PHE A 7 5.74 -13.99 -36.30
C PHE A 7 4.40 -14.59 -35.85
N GLN A 8 4.39 -15.60 -34.98
CA GLN A 8 3.13 -16.19 -34.53
C GLN A 8 2.46 -15.26 -33.49
N PRO A 9 1.16 -14.94 -33.69
CA PRO A 9 0.39 -14.23 -32.68
C PRO A 9 0.37 -14.98 -31.36
N ARG A 10 0.55 -14.26 -30.25
CA ARG A 10 0.46 -14.83 -28.90
C ARG A 10 -0.40 -14.00 -27.98
N LEU A 11 -0.97 -14.63 -26.97
CA LEU A 11 -1.74 -13.97 -25.95
C LEU A 11 -0.80 -13.41 -24.87
N VAL A 12 -0.97 -12.13 -24.52
CA VAL A 12 -0.33 -11.46 -23.41
C VAL A 12 -1.39 -11.14 -22.35
N TYR A 13 -1.19 -11.65 -21.16
CA TYR A 13 -2.15 -11.58 -20.06
C TYR A 13 -1.46 -11.55 -18.71
N ASN A 14 -2.20 -11.26 -17.65
CA ASN A 14 -1.66 -11.36 -16.31
C ASN A 14 -1.94 -12.75 -15.73
N ASN A 15 -0.90 -13.44 -15.29
CA ASN A 15 -1.00 -14.71 -14.58
C ASN A 15 0.03 -14.77 -13.46
N TYR A 16 -0.45 -14.65 -12.24
CA TYR A 16 0.40 -14.61 -11.07
C TYR A 16 1.19 -15.92 -10.86
N LYS A 17 0.54 -17.08 -11.04
CA LYS A 17 1.18 -18.39 -10.83
C LYS A 17 2.35 -18.63 -11.79
N GLU A 18 2.21 -18.17 -13.02
CA GLU A 18 3.22 -18.28 -14.07
C GLU A 18 4.17 -17.07 -14.13
N ARG A 19 3.96 -16.07 -13.26
CA ARG A 19 4.71 -14.81 -13.21
C ARG A 19 4.65 -14.02 -14.52
N ILE A 20 3.57 -14.14 -15.25
CA ILE A 20 3.32 -13.41 -16.49
C ILE A 20 2.61 -12.11 -16.14
N LYS A 21 3.10 -10.98 -16.67
CA LYS A 21 2.48 -9.66 -16.52
C LYS A 21 2.53 -8.89 -17.82
N VAL A 22 1.48 -8.15 -18.12
CA VAL A 22 1.44 -7.23 -19.26
C VAL A 22 2.52 -6.14 -19.14
N SER A 23 2.82 -5.65 -17.92
CA SER A 23 3.89 -4.69 -17.67
C SER A 23 5.25 -5.19 -18.14
N HIS A 24 5.58 -6.44 -17.86
CA HIS A 24 6.88 -7.02 -18.26
C HIS A 24 7.03 -7.10 -19.78
N GLU A 25 5.95 -7.44 -20.48
CA GLU A 25 5.96 -7.43 -21.95
C GLU A 25 6.18 -6.02 -22.50
N LEU A 26 5.47 -5.02 -21.96
CA LEU A 26 5.65 -3.62 -22.35
C LEU A 26 7.07 -3.13 -22.06
N GLU A 27 7.67 -3.50 -20.93
CA GLU A 27 9.06 -3.16 -20.62
C GLU A 27 10.04 -3.66 -21.69
N LEU A 28 9.86 -4.90 -22.15
CA LEU A 28 10.68 -5.48 -23.22
C LEU A 28 10.48 -4.74 -24.54
N LEU A 29 9.24 -4.40 -24.89
CA LEU A 29 8.90 -3.71 -26.12
C LEU A 29 9.46 -2.28 -26.15
N PHE A 30 9.30 -1.53 -25.05
CA PHE A 30 9.86 -0.16 -24.93
C PHE A 30 11.39 -0.13 -25.02
N LYS A 31 12.07 -1.11 -24.41
CA LYS A 31 13.56 -1.18 -24.44
C LYS A 31 14.13 -1.61 -25.79
N ASN A 32 13.29 -2.20 -26.66
CA ASN A 32 13.74 -2.76 -27.93
C ASN A 32 13.11 -2.10 -29.16
N CYS A 33 12.55 -0.89 -29.05
CA CYS A 33 11.98 -0.16 -30.17
C CYS A 33 12.84 1.05 -30.57
N ASP A 34 12.74 1.46 -31.84
CA ASP A 34 13.31 2.70 -32.38
C ASP A 34 12.34 3.88 -32.21
N SER A 35 11.03 3.61 -32.17
CA SER A 35 9.95 4.56 -31.86
C SER A 35 8.68 3.81 -31.46
N PHE A 36 7.71 4.50 -30.85
CA PHE A 36 6.46 3.89 -30.46
C PHE A 36 5.25 4.82 -30.65
N GLU A 37 4.08 4.21 -30.77
CA GLU A 37 2.79 4.89 -30.87
C GLU A 37 1.77 4.17 -29.96
N LEU A 38 1.14 4.92 -29.07
CA LEU A 38 0.13 4.40 -28.13
C LEU A 38 -1.21 5.07 -28.37
N SER A 39 -2.26 4.30 -28.53
CA SER A 39 -3.65 4.77 -28.53
C SER A 39 -4.37 4.12 -27.35
N VAL A 40 -4.46 4.84 -26.22
CA VAL A 40 -4.95 4.28 -24.95
C VAL A 40 -5.94 5.23 -24.29
N ALA A 41 -7.18 4.75 -24.10
CA ALA A 41 -8.25 5.58 -23.57
C ALA A 41 -7.99 6.11 -22.15
N PHE A 42 -7.44 5.26 -21.28
CA PHE A 42 -7.19 5.61 -19.87
C PHE A 42 -5.73 5.42 -19.50
N ILE A 43 -5.15 6.51 -18.99
CA ILE A 43 -3.80 6.54 -18.44
C ILE A 43 -3.91 7.04 -16.99
N ALA A 44 -3.67 6.19 -16.02
CA ALA A 44 -3.64 6.58 -14.62
C ALA A 44 -2.22 6.92 -14.16
N ASP A 45 -2.11 7.72 -13.10
CA ASP A 45 -0.83 7.95 -12.42
C ASP A 45 -0.13 6.64 -12.02
N SER A 46 -0.91 5.63 -11.63
CA SER A 46 -0.42 4.29 -11.30
C SER A 46 0.20 3.57 -12.49
N GLY A 47 -0.34 3.74 -13.70
CA GLY A 47 0.22 3.15 -14.92
C GLY A 47 1.52 3.82 -15.33
N LEU A 48 1.59 5.16 -15.26
CA LEU A 48 2.84 5.89 -15.51
C LEU A 48 3.92 5.53 -14.48
N ALA A 49 3.54 5.37 -13.23
CA ALA A 49 4.46 4.94 -12.18
C ALA A 49 5.01 3.54 -12.44
N ALA A 50 4.16 2.60 -12.88
CA ALA A 50 4.57 1.23 -13.21
C ALA A 50 5.59 1.16 -14.35
N LEU A 51 5.50 2.09 -15.31
CA LEU A 51 6.37 2.15 -16.48
C LEU A 51 7.39 3.31 -16.43
N LYS A 52 7.57 3.93 -15.25
CA LYS A 52 8.45 5.10 -15.11
C LYS A 52 9.87 4.83 -15.62
N GLU A 53 10.47 3.70 -15.23
CA GLU A 53 11.80 3.33 -15.68
C GLU A 53 11.88 3.16 -17.21
N CYS A 54 10.80 2.70 -17.84
CA CYS A 54 10.73 2.61 -19.31
C CYS A 54 10.69 4.01 -19.94
N PHE A 55 9.84 4.90 -19.42
CA PHE A 55 9.75 6.27 -19.94
C PHE A 55 11.04 7.06 -19.70
N ASP A 56 11.71 6.87 -18.57
CA ASP A 56 13.02 7.46 -18.30
C ASP A 56 14.09 6.92 -19.27
N TYR A 57 14.11 5.60 -19.51
CA TYR A 57 14.98 4.96 -20.50
C TYR A 57 14.77 5.54 -21.91
N LEU A 58 13.50 5.69 -22.35
CA LEU A 58 13.14 6.27 -23.65
C LEU A 58 13.63 7.73 -23.79
N ARG A 59 13.48 8.53 -22.73
CA ARG A 59 13.98 9.91 -22.68
C ARG A 59 15.50 9.94 -22.79
N ASP A 60 16.19 9.18 -21.97
CA ASP A 60 17.65 9.17 -21.88
C ASP A 60 18.32 8.67 -23.17
N HIS A 61 17.61 7.81 -23.93
CA HIS A 61 18.05 7.31 -25.25
C HIS A 61 17.44 8.07 -26.43
N HIS A 62 16.69 9.16 -26.17
CA HIS A 62 16.04 9.99 -27.19
C HIS A 62 15.13 9.20 -28.15
N ILE A 63 14.50 8.13 -27.67
CA ILE A 63 13.57 7.32 -28.46
C ILE A 63 12.25 8.07 -28.57
N PRO A 64 11.82 8.45 -29.79
CA PRO A 64 10.60 9.24 -29.97
C PRO A 64 9.34 8.41 -29.77
N GLY A 65 8.31 9.04 -29.22
CA GLY A 65 7.02 8.41 -29.03
C GLY A 65 5.83 9.31 -29.31
N LYS A 66 4.69 8.71 -29.61
CA LYS A 66 3.40 9.39 -29.74
C LYS A 66 2.35 8.71 -28.86
N ILE A 67 1.58 9.51 -28.13
CA ILE A 67 0.50 8.99 -27.28
C ILE A 67 -0.80 9.73 -27.59
N ILE A 68 -1.85 9.00 -27.92
CA ILE A 68 -3.24 9.47 -27.97
C ILE A 68 -3.96 8.95 -26.75
N THR A 69 -4.59 9.85 -26.01
CA THR A 69 -5.49 9.50 -24.91
C THR A 69 -6.71 10.43 -24.91
N SER A 70 -7.58 10.31 -23.91
CA SER A 70 -8.82 11.10 -23.87
C SER A 70 -9.14 11.61 -22.46
N THR A 71 -10.13 12.46 -22.36
CA THR A 71 -10.74 12.87 -21.06
C THR A 71 -12.01 12.07 -20.74
N TYR A 72 -12.26 11.00 -21.50
CA TYR A 72 -13.50 10.23 -21.37
C TYR A 72 -13.73 9.74 -19.93
N LEU A 73 -14.92 10.03 -19.40
CA LEU A 73 -15.36 9.72 -18.03
C LEU A 73 -14.48 10.32 -16.91
N GLY A 74 -13.55 11.24 -17.19
CA GLY A 74 -12.72 11.88 -16.17
C GLY A 74 -11.69 10.96 -15.49
N PHE A 75 -11.38 9.79 -16.06
CA PHE A 75 -10.40 8.87 -15.45
C PHE A 75 -8.96 9.37 -15.56
N ASN A 76 -8.66 10.25 -16.49
CA ASN A 76 -7.35 10.82 -16.69
C ASN A 76 -7.21 12.12 -15.90
N ALA A 77 -6.49 12.08 -14.78
CA ALA A 77 -6.33 13.24 -13.88
C ALA A 77 -5.40 14.31 -14.49
N PRO A 78 -5.59 15.61 -14.20
CA PRO A 78 -4.68 16.68 -14.64
C PRO A 78 -3.22 16.47 -14.22
N SER A 79 -2.98 15.89 -13.04
CA SER A 79 -1.65 15.54 -12.54
C SER A 79 -0.90 14.56 -13.45
N MET A 80 -1.60 13.59 -14.00
CA MET A 80 -1.07 12.60 -14.94
C MET A 80 -0.59 13.28 -16.23
N PHE A 81 -1.38 14.21 -16.78
CA PHE A 81 -1.01 14.98 -17.98
C PHE A 81 0.24 15.83 -17.74
N LYS A 82 0.38 16.48 -16.57
CA LYS A 82 1.59 17.21 -16.18
C LYS A 82 2.83 16.32 -16.14
N LYS A 83 2.68 15.07 -15.73
CA LYS A 83 3.78 14.09 -15.72
C LYS A 83 4.19 13.66 -17.13
N LEU A 84 3.23 13.44 -18.03
CA LEU A 84 3.52 13.10 -19.43
C LEU A 84 4.27 14.24 -20.15
N LEU A 85 3.95 15.49 -19.91
CA LEU A 85 4.65 16.64 -20.51
C LEU A 85 6.12 16.77 -20.10
N LYS A 86 6.57 16.09 -19.04
CA LYS A 86 7.99 16.08 -18.66
C LYS A 86 8.88 15.26 -19.62
N TYR A 87 8.28 14.42 -20.47
CA TYR A 87 8.99 13.60 -21.44
C TYR A 87 9.01 14.28 -22.80
N GLU A 88 10.03 15.11 -23.05
CA GLU A 88 10.16 15.95 -24.28
C GLU A 88 10.29 15.12 -25.56
N ASN A 89 10.71 13.86 -25.46
CA ASN A 89 10.78 12.91 -26.56
C ASN A 89 9.44 12.29 -26.93
N ILE A 90 8.34 12.61 -26.21
CA ILE A 90 7.01 12.02 -26.40
C ILE A 90 6.01 13.11 -26.76
N GLU A 91 5.43 13.02 -27.96
CA GLU A 91 4.30 13.85 -28.34
C GLU A 91 3.00 13.27 -27.79
N VAL A 92 2.22 14.06 -27.07
CA VAL A 92 0.94 13.64 -26.50
C VAL A 92 -0.20 14.45 -27.10
N LYS A 93 -1.25 13.77 -27.54
CA LYS A 93 -2.48 14.39 -28.01
C LYS A 93 -3.72 13.85 -27.30
N ILE A 94 -4.73 14.72 -27.21
CA ILE A 94 -6.01 14.43 -26.58
C ILE A 94 -7.08 14.28 -27.65
N PHE A 95 -7.76 13.14 -27.64
CA PHE A 95 -8.92 12.93 -28.48
C PHE A 95 -10.18 13.41 -27.76
N GLU A 96 -10.83 14.42 -28.29
CA GLU A 96 -12.02 15.04 -27.69
C GLU A 96 -13.34 14.44 -28.18
N GLY A 97 -13.31 13.50 -29.11
CA GLY A 97 -14.48 12.84 -29.64
C GLY A 97 -15.13 11.85 -28.66
N LYS A 98 -16.42 11.58 -28.86
CA LYS A 98 -17.13 10.57 -28.07
C LYS A 98 -16.70 9.15 -28.45
N GLY A 99 -16.65 8.26 -27.46
CA GLY A 99 -16.46 6.82 -27.69
C GLY A 99 -15.01 6.40 -27.90
N PHE A 100 -14.03 7.23 -27.57
CA PHE A 100 -12.62 6.84 -27.64
C PHE A 100 -12.30 5.79 -26.55
N HIS A 101 -12.07 4.55 -26.97
CA HIS A 101 -11.81 3.46 -26.05
C HIS A 101 -10.76 2.43 -26.58
N PRO A 102 -9.78 2.83 -27.42
CA PRO A 102 -8.75 1.92 -27.89
C PRO A 102 -7.76 1.55 -26.79
N LYS A 103 -7.07 0.43 -26.97
CA LYS A 103 -5.89 -0.01 -26.22
C LYS A 103 -4.96 -0.67 -27.21
N GLY A 104 -4.28 0.16 -27.98
CA GLY A 104 -3.32 -0.21 -29.00
C GLY A 104 -1.93 0.29 -28.64
N TYR A 105 -0.96 -0.58 -28.79
CA TYR A 105 0.45 -0.35 -28.51
C TYR A 105 1.23 -0.79 -29.75
N ILE A 106 1.95 0.13 -30.38
CA ILE A 106 2.67 -0.09 -31.63
C ILE A 106 4.13 0.30 -31.38
N PHE A 107 5.06 -0.60 -31.67
CA PHE A 107 6.48 -0.40 -31.47
C PHE A 107 7.20 -0.65 -32.79
N HIS A 108 7.88 0.36 -33.29
CA HIS A 108 8.59 0.30 -34.56
C HIS A 108 10.05 -0.10 -34.37
N LYS A 109 10.52 -0.97 -35.23
CA LYS A 109 11.92 -1.33 -35.44
C LYS A 109 12.23 -1.17 -36.92
N LYS A 110 13.50 -1.19 -37.29
CA LYS A 110 13.95 -0.93 -38.66
C LYS A 110 13.13 -1.63 -39.74
N ASP A 111 12.88 -2.94 -39.62
CA ASP A 111 12.21 -3.75 -40.64
C ASP A 111 10.95 -4.48 -40.10
N GLN A 112 10.59 -4.22 -38.85
CA GLN A 112 9.55 -4.94 -38.11
C GLN A 112 8.74 -3.99 -37.27
N THR A 113 7.45 -4.22 -37.16
CA THR A 113 6.55 -3.54 -36.23
C THR A 113 5.94 -4.57 -35.27
N ASP A 114 6.10 -4.32 -33.99
CA ASP A 114 5.47 -5.10 -32.92
C ASP A 114 4.18 -4.42 -32.50
N ILE A 115 3.09 -5.18 -32.48
CA ILE A 115 1.76 -4.65 -32.17
C ILE A 115 1.12 -5.46 -31.06
N MET A 116 0.59 -4.75 -30.06
CA MET A 116 -0.23 -5.33 -29.01
C MET A 116 -1.58 -4.61 -28.94
N ILE A 117 -2.67 -5.33 -29.10
CA ILE A 117 -4.04 -4.80 -29.05
C ILE A 117 -4.88 -5.66 -28.10
N GLY A 118 -5.64 -5.03 -27.21
CA GLY A 118 -6.47 -5.81 -26.28
C GLY A 118 -7.29 -4.98 -25.31
N SER A 119 -7.37 -5.45 -24.09
CA SER A 119 -8.20 -4.83 -23.05
C SER A 119 -7.40 -3.91 -22.10
N SER A 120 -6.07 -3.98 -22.08
CA SER A 120 -5.23 -3.29 -21.10
C SER A 120 -5.14 -1.80 -21.33
N ASN A 121 -5.61 -1.01 -20.37
CA ASN A 121 -5.30 0.41 -20.25
C ASN A 121 -3.94 0.62 -19.56
N LEU A 122 -3.37 1.83 -19.62
CA LEU A 122 -2.17 2.21 -18.86
C LEU A 122 -2.54 2.52 -17.39
N THR A 123 -2.92 1.48 -16.66
CA THR A 123 -3.20 1.51 -15.22
C THR A 123 -2.50 0.35 -14.53
N GLN A 124 -2.07 0.51 -13.27
CA GLN A 124 -1.41 -0.56 -12.51
C GLN A 124 -2.21 -1.87 -12.53
N ASN A 125 -3.52 -1.78 -12.33
CA ASN A 125 -4.38 -2.95 -12.28
C ASN A 125 -4.42 -3.68 -13.63
N ALA A 126 -4.56 -2.97 -14.74
CA ALA A 126 -4.55 -3.58 -16.06
C ALA A 126 -3.18 -4.17 -16.42
N LEU A 127 -2.09 -3.52 -16.00
CA LEU A 127 -0.73 -3.96 -16.33
C LEU A 127 -0.21 -5.14 -15.51
N ALA A 128 -0.76 -5.38 -14.30
CA ALA A 128 -0.17 -6.35 -13.38
C ALA A 128 -1.16 -7.23 -12.59
N VAL A 129 -2.46 -6.88 -12.51
CA VAL A 129 -3.41 -7.50 -11.58
C VAL A 129 -4.65 -8.07 -12.26
N ASN A 130 -5.35 -7.24 -13.06
CA ASN A 130 -6.60 -7.65 -13.70
C ASN A 130 -6.40 -8.79 -14.68
N GLN A 131 -7.47 -9.56 -14.90
CA GLN A 131 -7.52 -10.51 -16.02
C GLN A 131 -7.69 -9.73 -17.32
N GLU A 132 -6.59 -9.48 -18.00
CA GLU A 132 -6.53 -8.78 -19.27
C GLU A 132 -6.16 -9.75 -20.39
N TRP A 133 -6.69 -9.49 -21.57
CA TRP A 133 -6.35 -10.25 -22.78
C TRP A 133 -5.84 -9.30 -23.84
N ASN A 134 -4.60 -9.48 -24.24
CA ASN A 134 -3.99 -8.72 -25.31
C ASN A 134 -3.41 -9.67 -26.36
N LEU A 135 -3.72 -9.43 -27.61
CA LEU A 135 -3.09 -10.12 -28.72
C LEU A 135 -1.80 -9.38 -29.08
N PHE A 136 -0.70 -10.07 -29.02
CA PHE A 136 0.60 -9.58 -29.49
C PHE A 136 1.00 -10.30 -30.75
N PHE A 137 1.53 -9.57 -31.71
CA PHE A 137 2.17 -10.09 -32.90
C PHE A 137 3.23 -9.14 -33.45
N SER A 138 4.23 -9.71 -34.08
CA SER A 138 5.24 -8.99 -34.85
C SER A 138 4.99 -9.19 -36.33
N SER A 139 5.26 -8.18 -37.12
CA SER A 139 5.08 -8.26 -38.56
C SER A 139 6.05 -7.35 -39.29
N ASP A 140 6.35 -7.66 -40.55
CA ASP A 140 7.04 -6.77 -41.45
C ASP A 140 6.28 -5.45 -41.61
N THR A 141 6.96 -4.33 -41.60
CA THR A 141 6.40 -2.96 -41.66
C THR A 141 5.54 -2.73 -42.90
N GLN A 142 5.74 -3.47 -43.98
CA GLN A 142 5.01 -3.31 -45.25
C GLN A 142 3.77 -4.24 -45.33
N LYS A 143 3.47 -5.01 -44.33
CA LYS A 143 2.29 -5.88 -44.34
C LYS A 143 0.99 -5.12 -44.15
N GLU A 144 -0.06 -5.57 -44.85
CA GLU A 144 -1.38 -4.93 -44.85
C GLU A 144 -1.93 -4.65 -43.46
N ILE A 145 -1.71 -5.58 -42.52
CA ILE A 145 -2.20 -5.43 -41.14
C ILE A 145 -1.51 -4.26 -40.42
N VAL A 146 -0.20 -4.11 -40.59
CA VAL A 146 0.57 -3.00 -40.02
C VAL A 146 0.08 -1.70 -40.59
N LEU A 147 0.03 -1.60 -41.93
CA LEU A 147 -0.42 -0.39 -42.63
C LEU A 147 -1.85 0.03 -42.22
N LYS A 148 -2.75 -0.93 -41.96
CA LYS A 148 -4.11 -0.63 -41.48
C LYS A 148 -4.12 -0.11 -40.04
N VAL A 149 -3.31 -0.67 -39.15
CA VAL A 149 -3.21 -0.21 -37.77
C VAL A 149 -2.61 1.18 -37.70
N GLU A 150 -1.55 1.44 -38.46
CA GLU A 150 -0.91 2.75 -38.56
C GLU A 150 -1.85 3.80 -39.20
N ASP A 151 -2.60 3.45 -40.25
CA ASP A 151 -3.59 4.36 -40.88
C ASP A 151 -4.67 4.73 -39.86
N GLU A 152 -5.16 3.79 -39.06
CA GLU A 152 -6.14 4.08 -38.02
C GLU A 152 -5.57 4.95 -36.91
N PHE A 153 -4.34 4.68 -36.45
CA PHE A 153 -3.64 5.54 -35.51
C PHE A 153 -3.48 6.97 -36.08
N ASN A 154 -3.04 7.08 -37.30
CA ASN A 154 -2.85 8.38 -37.98
C ASN A 154 -4.14 9.18 -38.17
N LYS A 155 -5.27 8.52 -38.42
CA LYS A 155 -6.61 9.14 -38.44
C LYS A 155 -6.97 9.74 -37.08
N GLN A 156 -6.80 8.95 -36.00
CA GLN A 156 -7.04 9.39 -34.64
C GLN A 156 -6.08 10.55 -34.26
N TRP A 157 -4.81 10.45 -34.64
CA TRP A 157 -3.79 11.46 -34.40
C TRP A 157 -4.13 12.82 -35.04
N LYS A 158 -4.64 12.82 -36.27
CA LYS A 158 -5.08 14.02 -36.97
C LYS A 158 -6.31 14.68 -36.34
N GLN A 159 -7.18 13.88 -35.71
CA GLN A 159 -8.40 14.36 -35.06
C GLN A 159 -8.15 14.81 -33.60
N SER A 160 -6.97 14.56 -33.06
CA SER A 160 -6.60 14.89 -31.69
C SER A 160 -5.87 16.21 -31.60
N ILE A 161 -6.05 16.92 -30.49
CA ILE A 161 -5.39 18.21 -30.21
C ILE A 161 -4.12 17.99 -29.36
N PRO A 162 -3.08 18.81 -29.51
CA PRO A 162 -1.87 18.70 -28.71
C PRO A 162 -2.14 18.93 -27.23
N LEU A 163 -1.51 18.12 -26.36
CA LEU A 163 -1.47 18.38 -24.94
C LEU A 163 -0.51 19.53 -24.65
N THR A 164 -1.01 20.60 -24.00
CA THR A 164 -0.21 21.78 -23.61
C THR A 164 -0.49 22.12 -22.13
N ASN A 165 0.38 22.92 -21.51
CA ASN A 165 0.13 23.42 -20.17
C ASN A 165 -1.17 24.23 -20.09
N GLU A 166 -1.46 25.08 -21.10
CA GLU A 166 -2.70 25.85 -21.18
C GLU A 166 -3.93 24.93 -21.21
N TRP A 167 -3.89 23.88 -22.04
CA TRP A 167 -4.96 22.89 -22.08
C TRP A 167 -5.17 22.19 -20.71
N ILE A 168 -4.08 21.84 -20.01
CA ILE A 168 -4.16 21.21 -18.67
C ILE A 168 -4.79 22.16 -17.65
N GLU A 169 -4.45 23.45 -17.68
CA GLU A 169 -5.03 24.45 -16.79
C GLU A 169 -6.55 24.61 -17.04
N ASP A 170 -6.97 24.62 -18.29
CA ASP A 170 -8.38 24.68 -18.64
C ASP A 170 -9.13 23.41 -18.28
N TYR A 171 -8.52 22.26 -18.52
CA TYR A 171 -9.08 20.97 -18.10
C TYR A 171 -9.20 20.87 -16.57
N GLN A 172 -8.22 21.38 -15.82
CA GLN A 172 -8.25 21.37 -14.35
C GLN A 172 -9.44 22.15 -13.79
N LYS A 173 -9.90 23.22 -14.46
CA LYS A 173 -11.08 24.01 -14.04
C LYS A 173 -12.39 23.24 -14.15
N VAL A 174 -12.48 22.32 -15.10
CA VAL A 174 -13.69 21.53 -15.39
C VAL A 174 -13.61 20.07 -14.94
N TYR A 175 -12.43 19.66 -14.49
CA TYR A 175 -12.18 18.29 -14.05
C TYR A 175 -12.95 17.97 -12.79
N VAL A 176 -13.84 17.01 -12.88
CA VAL A 176 -14.54 16.41 -11.73
C VAL A 176 -13.96 15.02 -11.55
N LYS A 177 -13.24 14.80 -10.44
CA LYS A 177 -12.71 13.49 -10.10
C LYS A 177 -13.86 12.46 -10.12
N PRO A 178 -13.78 11.37 -10.89
CA PRO A 178 -14.83 10.37 -10.90
C PRO A 178 -15.05 9.87 -9.47
N GLN A 179 -16.22 10.14 -8.93
CA GLN A 179 -16.61 9.50 -7.68
C GLN A 179 -16.72 8.00 -7.99
N ARG A 180 -15.74 7.20 -7.54
CA ARG A 180 -15.96 5.77 -7.38
C ARG A 180 -17.28 5.68 -6.63
N HIS A 181 -18.29 5.08 -7.24
CA HIS A 181 -19.65 5.02 -6.71
C HIS A 181 -19.60 4.96 -5.19
N GLN A 182 -19.80 6.10 -4.54
CA GLN A 182 -20.28 6.11 -3.18
C GLN A 182 -21.66 5.46 -3.30
N THR A 183 -21.69 4.17 -3.01
CA THR A 183 -22.94 3.52 -2.69
C THR A 183 -23.55 4.42 -1.62
N ILE A 184 -24.62 5.09 -2.00
CA ILE A 184 -25.47 5.91 -1.12
C ILE A 184 -25.42 5.27 0.27
N ASN A 185 -25.01 6.02 1.28
CA ASN A 185 -25.02 5.62 2.68
C ASN A 185 -26.48 5.40 3.14
N ILE A 186 -27.05 4.31 2.68
CA ILE A 186 -27.99 3.54 3.48
C ILE A 186 -27.09 2.88 4.50
N SER A 187 -27.34 2.98 5.79
CA SER A 187 -26.62 2.35 6.89
C SER A 187 -26.26 0.90 6.52
N LYS A 188 -25.13 0.71 5.83
CA LYS A 188 -24.71 -0.63 5.41
C LYS A 188 -24.19 -1.33 6.64
N GLU A 189 -24.90 -2.34 7.07
CA GLU A 189 -24.41 -3.33 8.01
C GLU A 189 -22.99 -3.77 7.52
N ILE A 190 -21.98 -3.53 8.34
CA ILE A 190 -20.60 -3.91 8.01
C ILE A 190 -20.56 -5.43 7.94
N LYS A 191 -20.22 -5.98 6.77
CA LYS A 191 -20.19 -7.43 6.50
C LYS A 191 -18.76 -7.92 6.32
N PRO A 192 -18.46 -9.16 6.73
CA PRO A 192 -17.16 -9.77 6.50
C PRO A 192 -16.81 -9.79 5.01
N ASN A 193 -15.57 -9.41 4.67
CA ASN A 193 -15.01 -9.58 3.35
C ASN A 193 -14.69 -11.06 3.05
N TYR A 194 -14.25 -11.38 1.84
CA TYR A 194 -13.96 -12.75 1.43
C TYR A 194 -12.95 -13.46 2.35
N MET A 195 -11.84 -12.81 2.67
CA MET A 195 -10.82 -13.34 3.60
C MET A 195 -11.41 -13.62 4.99
N GLN A 196 -12.15 -12.63 5.51
CA GLN A 196 -12.77 -12.76 6.83
C GLN A 196 -13.79 -13.89 6.90
N LYS A 197 -14.58 -14.14 5.83
CA LYS A 197 -15.49 -15.28 5.75
C LYS A 197 -14.75 -16.61 5.85
N ASN A 198 -13.69 -16.79 5.07
CA ASN A 198 -12.90 -18.02 5.08
C ASN A 198 -12.25 -18.26 6.45
N ALA A 199 -11.72 -17.19 7.06
CA ALA A 199 -11.13 -17.28 8.40
C ALA A 199 -12.18 -17.63 9.48
N LEU A 200 -13.39 -17.05 9.40
CA LEU A 200 -14.49 -17.37 10.31
C LEU A 200 -14.94 -18.82 10.19
N GLU A 201 -15.07 -19.34 8.97
CA GLU A 201 -15.38 -20.76 8.73
C GLU A 201 -14.30 -21.68 9.31
N SER A 202 -13.03 -21.32 9.16
CA SER A 202 -11.92 -22.09 9.72
C SER A 202 -11.90 -22.07 11.25
N LEU A 203 -12.17 -20.91 11.87
CA LEU A 203 -12.31 -20.79 13.33
C LEU A 203 -13.46 -21.64 13.87
N ASP A 204 -14.61 -21.64 13.20
CA ASP A 204 -15.75 -22.47 13.57
C ASP A 204 -15.43 -23.97 13.44
N ASN A 205 -14.74 -24.38 12.38
CA ASN A 205 -14.30 -25.77 12.19
C ASN A 205 -13.31 -26.22 13.28
N LEU A 206 -12.37 -25.36 13.69
CA LEU A 206 -11.46 -25.69 14.80
C LEU A 206 -12.22 -25.93 16.10
N ARG A 207 -13.20 -25.08 16.44
CA ARG A 207 -14.06 -25.25 17.64
C ARG A 207 -14.89 -26.53 17.56
N LYS A 208 -15.49 -26.83 16.41
CA LYS A 208 -16.24 -28.09 16.18
C LYS A 208 -15.37 -29.34 16.36
N ASN A 209 -14.07 -29.22 16.10
CA ASN A 209 -13.07 -30.26 16.35
C ASN A 209 -12.46 -30.21 17.78
N ASN A 210 -13.14 -29.54 18.71
CA ASN A 210 -12.72 -29.40 20.12
C ASN A 210 -11.34 -28.78 20.32
N LYS A 211 -10.93 -27.87 19.40
CA LYS A 211 -9.72 -27.07 19.60
C LYS A 211 -10.06 -25.83 20.43
N ASP A 212 -9.24 -25.58 21.44
CA ASP A 212 -9.39 -24.47 22.39
C ASP A 212 -8.49 -23.26 22.06
N LYS A 213 -7.68 -23.35 21.00
CA LYS A 213 -6.77 -22.30 20.56
C LYS A 213 -6.70 -22.22 19.04
N ALA A 214 -6.47 -21.01 18.54
CA ALA A 214 -6.21 -20.76 17.13
C ALA A 214 -5.26 -19.58 16.93
N LEU A 215 -4.44 -19.68 15.89
CA LEU A 215 -3.58 -18.60 15.40
C LEU A 215 -4.13 -18.07 14.08
N LEU A 216 -4.30 -16.76 13.99
CA LEU A 216 -4.67 -16.04 12.78
C LEU A 216 -3.46 -15.24 12.29
N ILE A 217 -2.94 -15.57 11.13
CA ILE A 217 -1.85 -14.85 10.48
C ILE A 217 -2.44 -14.01 9.35
N SER A 218 -2.36 -12.69 9.47
CA SER A 218 -2.94 -11.81 8.46
C SER A 218 -2.18 -10.50 8.37
N ALA A 219 -1.81 -10.11 7.14
CA ALA A 219 -1.05 -8.90 6.88
C ALA A 219 -1.67 -7.65 7.54
N THR A 220 -0.84 -6.65 7.81
CA THR A 220 -1.30 -5.37 8.36
C THR A 220 -2.29 -4.72 7.40
N GLY A 221 -3.38 -4.13 7.92
CA GLY A 221 -4.38 -3.44 7.09
C GLY A 221 -5.49 -4.31 6.51
N THR A 222 -5.45 -5.64 6.67
CA THR A 222 -6.47 -6.57 6.15
C THR A 222 -7.76 -6.64 7.01
N GLY A 223 -7.81 -5.96 8.15
CA GLY A 223 -8.99 -5.92 9.02
C GLY A 223 -9.07 -7.04 10.06
N LYS A 224 -7.93 -7.45 10.66
CA LYS A 224 -7.87 -8.45 11.76
C LYS A 224 -8.83 -8.16 12.91
N THR A 225 -8.89 -6.90 13.36
CA THR A 225 -9.76 -6.49 14.48
C THR A 225 -11.24 -6.65 14.13
N TYR A 226 -11.64 -6.32 12.89
CA TYR A 226 -13.00 -6.59 12.40
C TYR A 226 -13.31 -8.08 12.36
N LEU A 227 -12.34 -8.90 11.90
CA LEU A 227 -12.49 -10.35 11.90
C LEU A 227 -12.74 -10.89 13.31
N ALA A 228 -11.94 -10.45 14.29
CA ALA A 228 -12.13 -10.83 15.68
C ALA A 228 -13.51 -10.40 16.23
N ALA A 229 -13.98 -9.20 15.87
CA ALA A 229 -15.31 -8.72 16.27
C ALA A 229 -16.44 -9.54 15.61
N PHE A 230 -16.30 -9.95 14.35
CA PHE A 230 -17.27 -10.83 13.68
C PHE A 230 -17.28 -12.23 14.30
N ASP A 231 -16.12 -12.77 14.65
CA ASP A 231 -16.02 -14.06 15.29
C ASP A 231 -16.66 -14.05 16.69
N VAL A 232 -16.36 -13.02 17.49
CA VAL A 232 -16.99 -12.82 18.81
C VAL A 232 -18.50 -12.63 18.66
N LYS A 233 -18.99 -11.90 17.65
CA LYS A 233 -20.42 -11.76 17.36
C LYS A 233 -21.07 -13.11 17.04
N ALA A 234 -20.39 -13.97 16.28
CA ALA A 234 -20.89 -15.28 15.90
C ALA A 234 -20.92 -16.29 17.09
N VAL A 235 -19.85 -16.29 17.90
CA VAL A 235 -19.72 -17.19 19.07
C VAL A 235 -20.55 -16.70 20.26
N HIS A 236 -20.76 -15.40 20.37
CA HIS A 236 -21.52 -14.73 21.43
C HIS A 236 -21.06 -15.10 22.85
N PRO A 237 -19.75 -15.03 23.15
CA PRO A 237 -19.23 -15.40 24.46
C PRO A 237 -19.81 -14.51 25.56
N LYS A 238 -19.94 -15.06 26.77
CA LYS A 238 -20.45 -14.32 27.91
C LYS A 238 -19.53 -13.16 28.26
N ARG A 239 -18.19 -13.44 28.28
CA ARG A 239 -17.18 -12.47 28.66
C ARG A 239 -15.89 -12.64 27.85
N ILE A 240 -15.29 -11.53 27.38
CA ILE A 240 -14.02 -11.57 26.65
C ILE A 240 -12.95 -10.69 27.31
N LEU A 241 -11.69 -11.05 27.04
CA LEU A 241 -10.52 -10.22 27.28
C LEU A 241 -9.76 -10.02 25.96
N PHE A 242 -9.69 -8.78 25.49
CA PHE A 242 -8.91 -8.40 24.33
C PHE A 242 -7.60 -7.74 24.80
N VAL A 243 -6.46 -8.35 24.49
CA VAL A 243 -5.14 -7.94 25.00
C VAL A 243 -4.29 -7.37 23.88
N VAL A 244 -3.74 -6.19 24.11
CA VAL A 244 -2.83 -5.48 23.22
C VAL A 244 -1.63 -4.91 23.98
N HIS A 245 -0.64 -4.42 23.27
CA HIS A 245 0.54 -3.80 23.90
C HIS A 245 0.44 -2.28 24.09
N ARG A 246 -0.48 -1.58 23.40
CA ARG A 246 -0.67 -0.12 23.51
C ARG A 246 -2.12 0.25 23.78
N ARG A 247 -2.29 1.31 24.59
CA ARG A 247 -3.61 1.83 24.96
C ARG A 247 -4.43 2.31 23.76
N SER A 248 -3.81 3.03 22.83
CA SER A 248 -4.47 3.51 21.61
C SER A 248 -5.04 2.38 20.76
N ILE A 249 -4.34 1.23 20.69
CA ILE A 249 -4.84 0.02 20.00
C ILE A 249 -6.03 -0.57 20.74
N ALA A 250 -6.01 -0.61 22.09
CA ALA A 250 -7.14 -1.09 22.88
C ALA A 250 -8.40 -0.26 22.64
N ILE A 251 -8.26 1.07 22.61
CA ILE A 251 -9.36 2.00 22.34
C ILE A 251 -9.93 1.77 20.93
N LYS A 252 -9.08 1.74 19.90
CA LYS A 252 -9.52 1.50 18.50
C LYS A 252 -10.17 0.12 18.34
N ALA A 253 -9.66 -0.91 19.00
CA ALA A 253 -10.26 -2.23 18.99
C ALA A 253 -11.65 -2.20 19.64
N MET A 254 -11.79 -1.56 20.80
CA MET A 254 -13.09 -1.39 21.47
C MET A 254 -14.09 -0.65 20.58
N GLU A 255 -13.70 0.42 19.92
CA GLU A 255 -14.55 1.17 18.98
C GLU A 255 -14.98 0.28 17.80
N THR A 256 -14.05 -0.49 17.22
CA THR A 256 -14.37 -1.45 16.16
C THR A 256 -15.40 -2.48 16.62
N PHE A 257 -15.22 -3.04 17.82
CA PHE A 257 -16.17 -3.98 18.39
C PHE A 257 -17.55 -3.34 18.62
N LYS A 258 -17.60 -2.10 19.12
CA LYS A 258 -18.85 -1.32 19.27
C LYS A 258 -19.58 -1.10 17.94
N THR A 259 -18.89 -1.05 16.79
CA THR A 259 -19.54 -0.93 15.48
C THR A 259 -20.26 -2.22 15.07
N ILE A 260 -19.76 -3.38 15.47
CA ILE A 260 -20.25 -4.71 15.08
C ILE A 260 -21.21 -5.32 16.10
N ILE A 261 -20.94 -5.10 17.41
CA ILE A 261 -21.64 -5.73 18.54
C ILE A 261 -22.31 -4.59 19.33
N LYS A 262 -23.66 -4.62 19.41
CA LYS A 262 -24.44 -3.53 20.00
C LYS A 262 -25.04 -3.86 21.37
N ASP A 263 -25.05 -5.12 21.73
CA ASP A 263 -25.77 -5.68 22.88
C ASP A 263 -24.85 -6.05 24.07
N LYS A 264 -23.60 -5.62 24.02
CA LYS A 264 -22.60 -5.91 25.06
C LYS A 264 -21.97 -4.65 25.63
N SER A 265 -21.78 -4.61 26.94
CA SER A 265 -21.00 -3.57 27.61
C SER A 265 -19.51 -3.75 27.34
N MET A 266 -18.80 -2.65 27.07
CA MET A 266 -17.38 -2.67 26.73
C MET A 266 -16.61 -1.63 27.53
N GLY A 267 -15.49 -2.07 28.13
CA GLY A 267 -14.67 -1.24 29.00
C GLY A 267 -13.19 -1.36 28.73
N LEU A 268 -12.44 -0.36 29.17
CA LEU A 268 -10.99 -0.24 29.02
C LEU A 268 -10.30 -0.59 30.34
N PHE A 269 -9.27 -1.47 30.26
CA PHE A 269 -8.43 -1.83 31.39
C PHE A 269 -6.95 -1.51 31.09
N SER A 270 -6.61 -0.23 31.20
CA SER A 270 -5.31 0.29 30.81
C SER A 270 -4.99 1.62 31.51
N GLY A 271 -3.75 1.83 31.96
CA GLY A 271 -3.38 3.00 32.72
C GLY A 271 -4.21 3.16 33.99
N ASP A 272 -4.93 4.24 34.15
CA ASP A 272 -5.81 4.53 35.29
C ASP A 272 -7.24 3.99 35.11
N ASN A 273 -7.61 3.59 33.90
CA ASN A 273 -8.90 2.97 33.63
C ASN A 273 -8.95 1.54 34.17
N ARG A 274 -10.02 1.22 34.93
CA ARG A 274 -10.25 -0.07 35.59
C ARG A 274 -11.70 -0.53 35.43
N ASP A 275 -12.16 -0.60 34.18
CA ASP A 275 -13.52 -1.03 33.87
C ASP A 275 -13.60 -2.56 33.99
N ILE A 276 -13.94 -3.07 35.19
CA ILE A 276 -13.98 -4.51 35.47
C ILE A 276 -15.37 -5.13 35.32
N ASP A 277 -16.45 -4.34 35.39
CA ASP A 277 -17.82 -4.83 35.39
C ASP A 277 -18.43 -4.96 33.98
N CYS A 278 -17.63 -4.78 32.93
CA CYS A 278 -18.08 -4.88 31.54
C CYS A 278 -18.03 -6.31 31.02
N ASP A 279 -18.92 -6.65 30.09
CA ASP A 279 -18.89 -7.95 29.40
C ASP A 279 -17.60 -8.16 28.62
N TYR A 280 -17.14 -7.12 27.90
CA TYR A 280 -15.96 -7.16 27.03
C TYR A 280 -14.91 -6.17 27.52
N ILE A 281 -13.76 -6.67 27.88
CA ILE A 281 -12.65 -5.88 28.45
C ILE A 281 -11.53 -5.79 27.45
N PHE A 282 -11.10 -4.56 27.15
CA PHE A 282 -9.96 -4.25 26.31
C PHE A 282 -8.80 -3.79 27.18
N ALA A 283 -7.72 -4.58 27.22
CA ALA A 283 -6.65 -4.38 28.17
C ALA A 283 -5.28 -4.22 27.50
N THR A 284 -4.41 -3.43 28.12
CA THR A 284 -2.99 -3.50 27.78
C THR A 284 -2.29 -4.57 28.61
N ILE A 285 -1.38 -5.31 27.97
CA ILE A 285 -0.62 -6.36 28.64
C ILE A 285 0.10 -5.84 29.88
N GLN A 286 0.72 -4.63 29.80
CA GLN A 286 1.45 -4.00 30.90
C GLN A 286 0.58 -3.75 32.15
N THR A 287 -0.74 -3.68 31.95
CA THR A 287 -1.69 -3.48 33.04
C THR A 287 -2.22 -4.81 33.57
N ILE A 288 -2.75 -5.65 32.66
CA ILE A 288 -3.48 -6.87 33.06
C ILE A 288 -2.58 -8.00 33.61
N TYR A 289 -1.29 -8.09 33.16
CA TYR A 289 -0.40 -9.17 33.62
C TYR A 289 0.03 -9.05 35.07
N LYS A 290 -0.03 -7.84 35.67
CA LYS A 290 0.37 -7.58 37.03
C LYS A 290 -0.48 -8.41 38.00
N PRO A 291 0.13 -9.10 39.00
CA PRO A 291 -0.61 -9.96 39.91
C PRO A 291 -1.80 -9.30 40.58
N GLU A 292 -1.64 -8.06 41.07
CA GLU A 292 -2.69 -7.26 41.70
C GLU A 292 -3.86 -6.95 40.77
N ASN A 293 -3.65 -6.84 39.48
CA ASN A 293 -4.67 -6.53 38.49
C ASN A 293 -5.35 -7.81 37.97
N ARG A 294 -4.59 -8.85 37.63
CA ARG A 294 -5.17 -10.11 37.13
C ARG A 294 -5.98 -10.85 38.17
N GLN A 295 -5.62 -10.71 39.49
CA GLN A 295 -6.37 -11.30 40.61
C GLN A 295 -7.73 -10.65 40.85
N LEU A 296 -8.04 -9.50 40.21
CA LEU A 296 -9.39 -8.95 40.22
C LEU A 296 -10.37 -9.80 39.43
N PHE A 297 -9.88 -10.76 38.65
CA PHE A 297 -10.66 -11.65 37.81
C PHE A 297 -10.41 -13.10 38.21
N SER A 298 -11.45 -13.94 38.20
CA SER A 298 -11.28 -15.38 38.40
C SER A 298 -10.53 -16.00 37.19
N LYS A 299 -9.93 -17.18 37.41
CA LYS A 299 -9.17 -17.85 36.33
C LYS A 299 -10.04 -18.24 35.15
N GLU A 300 -11.30 -18.54 35.37
CA GLU A 300 -12.31 -18.94 34.38
C GLU A 300 -13.22 -17.79 33.95
N GLU A 301 -12.89 -16.53 34.34
CA GLU A 301 -13.71 -15.34 34.11
C GLU A 301 -14.01 -15.11 32.63
N PHE A 302 -13.00 -15.26 31.77
CA PHE A 302 -13.09 -14.97 30.35
C PHE A 302 -13.32 -16.26 29.56
N ASN A 303 -14.47 -16.34 28.89
CA ASN A 303 -14.75 -17.45 27.98
C ASN A 303 -13.86 -17.38 26.72
N TYR A 304 -13.51 -16.20 26.31
CA TYR A 304 -12.72 -15.98 25.11
C TYR A 304 -11.63 -14.92 25.36
N ILE A 305 -10.38 -15.28 25.08
CA ILE A 305 -9.25 -14.35 25.16
C ILE A 305 -8.70 -14.15 23.76
N ILE A 306 -8.48 -12.89 23.38
CA ILE A 306 -7.89 -12.49 22.10
C ILE A 306 -6.60 -11.74 22.39
N ILE A 307 -5.50 -12.16 21.77
CA ILE A 307 -4.20 -11.51 21.85
C ILE A 307 -3.85 -10.96 20.47
N ASP A 308 -3.81 -9.63 20.34
CA ASP A 308 -3.36 -8.99 19.11
C ASP A 308 -1.84 -8.76 19.17
N GLU A 309 -1.20 -8.80 18.00
CA GLU A 309 0.27 -8.77 17.82
C GLU A 309 0.96 -9.85 18.66
N VAL A 310 0.44 -11.07 18.58
CA VAL A 310 0.87 -12.22 19.40
C VAL A 310 2.34 -12.63 19.17
N HIS A 311 3.00 -12.12 18.13
CA HIS A 311 4.45 -12.28 17.98
C HIS A 311 5.24 -11.72 19.19
N LYS A 312 4.64 -10.87 20.01
CA LYS A 312 5.22 -10.39 21.27
C LYS A 312 5.01 -11.35 22.45
N ALA A 313 4.23 -12.42 22.25
CA ALA A 313 3.85 -13.34 23.34
C ALA A 313 5.01 -14.20 23.89
N GLY A 314 6.20 -14.16 23.30
CA GLY A 314 7.42 -14.69 23.90
C GLY A 314 7.86 -14.00 25.18
N ALA A 315 7.38 -12.76 25.43
CA ALA A 315 7.66 -12.07 26.69
C ALA A 315 6.94 -12.76 27.87
N ASN A 316 7.61 -12.82 29.03
CA ASN A 316 7.11 -13.47 30.24
C ASN A 316 5.70 -13.00 30.64
N SER A 317 5.39 -11.71 30.42
CA SER A 317 4.08 -11.13 30.76
C SER A 317 2.89 -11.79 30.04
N TYR A 318 3.06 -12.14 28.77
CA TYR A 318 2.03 -12.83 28.00
C TYR A 318 1.89 -14.31 28.42
N GLN A 319 3.03 -14.97 28.68
CA GLN A 319 3.03 -16.36 29.14
C GLN A 319 2.37 -16.49 30.53
N GLU A 320 2.68 -15.57 31.45
CA GLU A 320 2.03 -15.51 32.75
C GLU A 320 0.53 -15.27 32.64
N LEU A 321 0.09 -14.39 31.72
CA LEU A 321 -1.34 -14.14 31.50
C LEU A 321 -2.06 -15.37 30.99
N VAL A 322 -1.52 -16.04 29.97
CA VAL A 322 -2.12 -17.25 29.38
C VAL A 322 -2.12 -18.44 30.37
N ASN A 323 -1.08 -18.55 31.20
CA ASN A 323 -1.01 -19.58 32.22
C ASN A 323 -1.98 -19.33 33.40
N TYR A 324 -2.32 -18.07 33.67
CA TYR A 324 -3.24 -17.71 34.74
C TYR A 324 -4.70 -17.96 34.37
N PHE A 325 -5.14 -17.44 33.21
CA PHE A 325 -6.51 -17.59 32.75
C PHE A 325 -6.73 -18.90 32.00
N LYS A 326 -7.93 -19.44 32.13
CA LYS A 326 -8.36 -20.69 31.48
C LYS A 326 -9.56 -20.41 30.57
N PRO A 327 -9.37 -19.75 29.44
CA PRO A 327 -10.46 -19.46 28.51
C PRO A 327 -10.98 -20.76 27.86
N GLN A 328 -12.22 -20.75 27.41
CA GLN A 328 -12.76 -21.79 26.53
C GLN A 328 -12.14 -21.72 25.12
N PHE A 329 -11.72 -20.54 24.71
CA PHE A 329 -11.02 -20.35 23.45
C PHE A 329 -10.00 -19.20 23.52
N LEU A 330 -8.80 -19.45 23.00
CA LEU A 330 -7.71 -18.48 22.89
C LEU A 330 -7.41 -18.19 21.41
N LEU A 331 -7.57 -16.95 20.98
CA LEU A 331 -7.22 -16.49 19.64
C LEU A 331 -5.96 -15.61 19.67
N GLY A 332 -4.93 -16.02 18.96
CA GLY A 332 -3.76 -15.19 18.67
C GLY A 332 -3.87 -14.58 17.29
N MET A 333 -3.53 -13.31 17.15
CA MET A 333 -3.49 -12.61 15.86
C MET A 333 -2.12 -11.98 15.64
N SER A 334 -1.55 -12.14 14.46
CA SER A 334 -0.30 -11.49 14.06
C SER A 334 -0.23 -11.26 12.55
N ALA A 335 0.51 -10.24 12.14
CA ALA A 335 0.89 -10.08 10.73
C ALA A 335 2.17 -10.85 10.39
N THR A 336 3.06 -11.02 11.36
CA THR A 336 4.39 -11.61 11.24
C THR A 336 4.63 -12.54 12.43
N PRO A 337 4.30 -13.82 12.31
CA PRO A 337 4.48 -14.78 13.42
C PRO A 337 5.95 -15.17 13.62
N GLU A 338 6.80 -14.93 12.64
CA GLU A 338 8.24 -15.20 12.72
C GLU A 338 8.91 -14.28 13.75
N ARG A 339 9.81 -14.84 14.53
CA ARG A 339 10.55 -14.14 15.59
C ARG A 339 12.05 -14.34 15.43
N THR A 340 12.80 -13.44 16.01
CA THR A 340 14.28 -13.48 16.04
C THR A 340 14.84 -14.11 17.33
N ASP A 341 13.99 -14.48 18.30
CA ASP A 341 14.37 -14.95 19.64
C ASP A 341 14.01 -16.41 19.91
N ASP A 342 13.91 -17.24 18.89
CA ASP A 342 13.63 -18.68 18.93
C ASP A 342 12.32 -19.10 19.66
N PHE A 343 11.45 -18.15 20.03
CA PHE A 343 10.17 -18.50 20.61
C PHE A 343 9.19 -18.94 19.51
N ASP A 344 8.73 -20.20 19.60
CA ASP A 344 7.79 -20.79 18.66
C ASP A 344 6.33 -20.43 19.00
N ILE A 345 5.81 -19.41 18.33
CA ILE A 345 4.41 -18.98 18.48
C ILE A 345 3.45 -20.07 18.00
N TYR A 346 3.78 -20.80 16.96
CA TYR A 346 2.92 -21.86 16.42
C TYR A 346 2.67 -22.95 17.48
N LYS A 347 3.71 -23.31 18.23
CA LYS A 347 3.62 -24.26 19.34
C LYS A 347 2.70 -23.76 20.47
N MET A 348 2.68 -22.45 20.75
CA MET A 348 1.78 -21.86 21.76
C MET A 348 0.31 -22.09 21.42
N PHE A 349 -0.02 -22.17 20.14
CA PHE A 349 -1.37 -22.41 19.60
C PHE A 349 -1.56 -23.85 19.11
N ASP A 350 -0.72 -24.80 19.56
CA ASP A 350 -0.75 -26.21 19.18
C ASP A 350 -0.80 -26.42 17.66
N TYR A 351 -0.14 -25.51 16.89
CA TYR A 351 -0.13 -25.45 15.42
C TYR A 351 -1.53 -25.33 14.78
N ASN A 352 -2.54 -24.91 15.53
CA ASN A 352 -3.88 -24.67 15.00
C ASN A 352 -3.92 -23.31 14.27
N ILE A 353 -3.57 -23.29 13.00
CA ILE A 353 -3.65 -22.09 12.16
C ILE A 353 -5.06 -22.01 11.58
N ALA A 354 -5.85 -21.04 12.04
CA ALA A 354 -7.19 -20.81 11.51
C ALA A 354 -7.16 -20.28 10.08
N TYR A 355 -6.31 -19.32 9.83
CA TYR A 355 -6.14 -18.73 8.51
C TYR A 355 -4.78 -18.04 8.38
N GLU A 356 -4.20 -18.10 7.20
CA GLU A 356 -2.96 -17.42 6.89
C GLU A 356 -3.10 -16.66 5.58
N ILE A 357 -2.86 -15.34 5.62
CA ILE A 357 -2.78 -14.48 4.45
C ILE A 357 -1.61 -13.50 4.60
N ARG A 358 -0.60 -13.72 3.81
CA ARG A 358 0.61 -12.88 3.77
C ARG A 358 0.37 -11.62 2.94
N LEU A 359 1.30 -10.65 3.06
CA LEU A 359 1.22 -9.36 2.36
C LEU A 359 0.93 -9.52 0.86
N GLN A 360 1.65 -10.41 0.21
CA GLN A 360 1.51 -10.68 -1.22
C GLN A 360 0.10 -11.16 -1.58
N GLN A 361 -0.40 -12.17 -0.88
CA GLN A 361 -1.76 -12.69 -1.09
C GLN A 361 -2.83 -11.65 -0.76
N ALA A 362 -2.60 -10.82 0.26
CA ALA A 362 -3.52 -9.74 0.61
C ALA A 362 -3.64 -8.69 -0.51
N MET A 363 -2.54 -8.42 -1.23
CA MET A 363 -2.57 -7.57 -2.42
C MET A 363 -3.29 -8.23 -3.59
N GLU A 364 -3.04 -9.52 -3.83
CA GLU A 364 -3.70 -10.30 -4.89
C GLU A 364 -5.23 -10.37 -4.72
N TYR A 365 -5.68 -10.49 -3.49
CA TYR A 365 -7.12 -10.47 -3.15
C TYR A 365 -7.70 -9.05 -3.04
N ASP A 366 -6.96 -8.04 -3.49
CA ASP A 366 -7.40 -6.64 -3.44
C ASP A 366 -7.85 -6.19 -2.04
N LEU A 367 -7.20 -6.68 -0.99
CA LEU A 367 -7.44 -6.28 0.40
C LEU A 367 -6.60 -5.06 0.79
N LEU A 368 -5.48 -4.86 0.12
CA LEU A 368 -4.54 -3.77 0.32
C LEU A 368 -4.43 -2.91 -0.93
N CYS A 369 -4.01 -1.67 -0.76
CA CYS A 369 -3.68 -0.77 -1.86
C CYS A 369 -2.40 -1.29 -2.55
N PRO A 370 -2.35 -1.41 -3.88
CA PRO A 370 -1.11 -1.71 -4.57
C PRO A 370 -0.07 -0.62 -4.32
N PHE A 371 1.21 -0.96 -4.41
CA PHE A 371 2.29 -0.01 -4.21
C PHE A 371 3.38 -0.17 -5.25
N HIS A 372 4.13 0.90 -5.46
CA HIS A 372 5.35 0.90 -6.24
C HIS A 372 6.54 1.03 -5.30
N TYR A 373 7.49 0.14 -5.45
CA TYR A 373 8.72 0.11 -4.69
C TYR A 373 9.90 0.56 -5.56
N TYR A 374 10.67 1.50 -5.05
CA TYR A 374 11.86 2.00 -5.72
C TYR A 374 13.07 1.89 -4.79
N GLY A 375 14.07 1.12 -5.20
CA GLY A 375 15.39 1.14 -4.59
C GLY A 375 16.19 2.29 -5.20
N ILE A 376 16.57 3.27 -4.38
CA ILE A 376 17.32 4.44 -4.83
C ILE A 376 18.70 4.40 -4.18
N THR A 377 19.75 4.35 -4.98
CA THR A 377 21.12 4.45 -4.46
C THR A 377 21.31 5.80 -3.81
N ASP A 378 21.74 5.85 -2.54
CA ASP A 378 22.08 7.10 -1.88
C ASP A 378 23.32 7.73 -2.52
N MET A 379 23.49 9.04 -2.34
CA MET A 379 24.62 9.73 -2.96
C MET A 379 25.93 9.44 -2.22
N THR A 380 27.02 9.56 -2.93
CA THR A 380 28.36 9.55 -2.36
C THR A 380 28.76 10.99 -2.03
N ILE A 381 29.13 11.28 -0.80
CA ILE A 381 29.66 12.57 -0.36
C ILE A 381 31.11 12.38 0.03
N ASP A 382 32.02 13.15 -0.58
CA ASP A 382 33.48 13.09 -0.34
C ASP A 382 34.04 11.64 -0.42
N ASP A 383 33.64 10.89 -1.45
CA ASP A 383 34.00 9.47 -1.69
C ASP A 383 33.50 8.48 -0.61
N HIS A 384 32.64 8.91 0.29
CA HIS A 384 31.97 8.04 1.27
C HIS A 384 30.55 7.70 0.84
N ILE A 385 30.24 6.41 0.78
CA ILE A 385 28.86 5.93 0.65
C ILE A 385 28.16 6.18 1.98
N ILE A 386 27.01 6.84 1.95
CA ILE A 386 26.25 7.17 3.15
C ILE A 386 25.44 5.95 3.59
N ASP A 387 25.59 5.58 4.86
CA ASP A 387 24.84 4.51 5.53
C ASP A 387 24.32 4.95 6.91
N ASP A 388 23.58 4.08 7.60
CA ASP A 388 23.06 4.34 8.95
C ASP A 388 24.13 4.52 10.03
N LYS A 389 25.37 4.11 9.75
CA LYS A 389 26.55 4.25 10.62
C LYS A 389 27.37 5.48 10.31
N SER A 390 27.08 6.14 9.20
CA SER A 390 27.78 7.34 8.74
C SER A 390 27.72 8.44 9.78
N ASP A 391 28.69 9.36 9.72
CA ASP A 391 28.74 10.51 10.62
C ASP A 391 27.44 11.33 10.50
N PHE A 392 26.94 11.84 11.63
CA PHE A 392 25.71 12.63 11.69
C PHE A 392 25.70 13.78 10.67
N ASN A 393 26.83 14.45 10.49
CA ASN A 393 26.94 15.56 9.55
C ASN A 393 26.70 15.14 8.09
N LEU A 394 27.05 13.91 7.71
CA LEU A 394 26.78 13.38 6.39
C LEU A 394 25.30 13.01 6.20
N LEU A 395 24.66 12.52 7.27
CA LEU A 395 23.23 12.19 7.24
C LEU A 395 22.33 13.42 7.06
N VAL A 396 22.78 14.59 7.54
CA VAL A 396 22.06 15.87 7.47
C VAL A 396 22.75 16.89 6.55
N ASP A 397 23.53 16.41 5.58
CA ASP A 397 24.18 17.27 4.59
C ASP A 397 23.15 17.91 3.65
N GLU A 398 23.32 19.20 3.35
CA GLU A 398 22.41 19.98 2.51
C GLU A 398 22.20 19.34 1.12
N LYS A 399 23.27 18.85 0.49
CA LYS A 399 23.20 18.20 -0.83
C LYS A 399 22.41 16.91 -0.78
N ARG A 400 22.56 16.14 0.32
CA ARG A 400 21.79 14.91 0.51
C ARG A 400 20.32 15.22 0.69
N VAL A 401 19.99 16.24 1.45
CA VAL A 401 18.59 16.67 1.65
C VAL A 401 17.98 17.11 0.33
N ASP A 402 18.67 17.91 -0.47
CA ASP A 402 18.21 18.33 -1.79
C ASP A 402 18.00 17.11 -2.72
N TYR A 403 18.95 16.17 -2.73
CA TYR A 403 18.83 14.94 -3.49
C TYR A 403 17.61 14.09 -3.08
N VAL A 404 17.38 13.94 -1.77
CA VAL A 404 16.21 13.22 -1.26
C VAL A 404 14.91 13.90 -1.70
N ILE A 405 14.84 15.23 -1.61
CA ILE A 405 13.68 16.02 -2.04
C ILE A 405 13.45 15.86 -3.54
N ASP A 406 14.49 15.94 -4.36
CA ASP A 406 14.39 15.72 -5.80
C ASP A 406 13.81 14.34 -6.11
N LYS A 407 14.30 13.30 -5.44
CA LYS A 407 13.78 11.93 -5.61
C LYS A 407 12.34 11.79 -5.12
N ILE A 408 11.98 12.38 -3.99
CA ILE A 408 10.60 12.41 -3.51
C ILE A 408 9.67 13.04 -4.56
N ASN A 409 10.09 14.16 -5.17
CA ASN A 409 9.32 14.84 -6.20
C ASN A 409 9.28 14.07 -7.52
N ASP A 410 10.40 13.47 -7.94
CA ASP A 410 10.51 12.68 -9.18
C ASP A 410 9.58 11.46 -9.17
N TYR A 411 9.61 10.70 -8.08
CA TYR A 411 8.76 9.52 -7.94
C TYR A 411 7.33 9.91 -7.53
N GLY A 412 7.15 11.03 -6.82
CA GLY A 412 5.87 11.60 -6.44
C GLY A 412 5.03 10.72 -5.52
N TYR A 413 3.74 10.97 -5.47
CA TYR A 413 2.75 10.26 -4.65
C TYR A 413 1.44 10.08 -5.42
N SER A 414 0.52 9.28 -4.90
CA SER A 414 -0.84 9.12 -5.43
C SER A 414 -1.80 10.04 -4.68
N GLY A 415 -2.71 10.68 -5.40
CA GLY A 415 -3.69 11.61 -4.83
C GLY A 415 -3.33 13.08 -5.05
N ASP A 416 -4.07 13.96 -4.41
CA ASP A 416 -4.00 15.41 -4.66
C ASP A 416 -2.93 16.09 -3.79
N ARG A 417 -2.59 15.48 -2.65
CA ARG A 417 -1.59 15.95 -1.68
C ARG A 417 -0.75 14.79 -1.17
N VAL A 418 0.49 15.09 -0.76
CA VAL A 418 1.33 14.11 -0.06
C VAL A 418 0.88 13.95 1.40
N HIS A 419 0.85 12.72 1.85
CA HIS A 419 0.70 12.30 3.25
C HIS A 419 1.82 11.30 3.52
N GLY A 420 3.00 11.82 3.88
CA GLY A 420 4.25 11.05 3.85
C GLY A 420 4.77 10.64 5.22
N LEU A 421 5.42 9.48 5.27
CA LEU A 421 6.22 9.05 6.42
C LEU A 421 7.68 8.92 5.99
N ILE A 422 8.62 9.48 6.75
CA ILE A 422 10.06 9.36 6.51
C ILE A 422 10.70 8.69 7.73
N PHE A 423 11.24 7.48 7.50
CA PHE A 423 11.92 6.71 8.53
C PHE A 423 13.42 6.98 8.49
N VAL A 424 13.97 7.37 9.65
CA VAL A 424 15.38 7.69 9.83
C VAL A 424 16.01 6.86 10.95
N SER A 425 17.34 6.92 11.09
CA SER A 425 18.08 6.08 12.02
C SER A 425 18.14 6.65 13.44
N ARG A 426 18.18 7.98 13.59
CA ARG A 426 18.47 8.66 14.86
C ARG A 426 17.43 9.74 15.16
N LYS A 427 17.20 10.02 16.43
CA LYS A 427 16.24 11.06 16.87
C LYS A 427 16.68 12.46 16.43
N GLU A 428 17.95 12.75 16.59
CA GLU A 428 18.56 14.02 16.20
C GLU A 428 18.46 14.24 14.69
N GLU A 429 18.64 13.18 13.90
CA GLU A 429 18.45 13.18 12.45
C GLU A 429 17.00 13.53 12.08
N ALA A 430 16.01 12.93 12.76
CA ALA A 430 14.60 13.22 12.53
C ALA A 430 14.28 14.71 12.72
N HIS A 431 14.74 15.30 13.81
CA HIS A 431 14.53 16.72 14.11
C HIS A 431 15.22 17.61 13.09
N ARG A 432 16.49 17.33 12.79
CA ARG A 432 17.28 18.17 11.88
C ARG A 432 16.77 18.12 10.45
N LEU A 433 16.44 16.92 9.94
CA LEU A 433 15.87 16.79 8.61
C LEU A 433 14.50 17.44 8.50
N SER A 434 13.65 17.33 9.52
CA SER A 434 12.36 18.05 9.55
C SER A 434 12.55 19.56 9.44
N GLU A 435 13.48 20.16 10.20
CA GLU A 435 13.80 21.59 10.08
C GLU A 435 14.28 21.96 8.68
N MET A 436 15.15 21.16 8.08
CA MET A 436 15.70 21.42 6.73
C MET A 436 14.64 21.29 5.63
N PHE A 437 13.69 20.39 5.77
CA PHE A 437 12.53 20.28 4.86
C PHE A 437 11.59 21.46 5.02
N ASN A 438 11.34 21.93 6.25
CA ASN A 438 10.52 23.12 6.50
C ASN A 438 11.16 24.38 5.89
N GLN A 439 12.49 24.52 5.94
CA GLN A 439 13.21 25.61 5.26
C GLN A 439 13.06 25.58 3.73
N ARG A 440 12.71 24.43 3.15
CA ARG A 440 12.47 24.22 1.71
C ARG A 440 10.99 24.24 1.32
N GLY A 441 10.13 24.68 2.24
CA GLY A 441 8.70 24.91 1.98
C GLY A 441 7.79 23.71 2.20
N PHE A 442 8.26 22.64 2.84
CA PHE A 442 7.42 21.56 3.32
C PHE A 442 6.90 21.86 4.73
N ASN A 443 5.75 21.30 5.07
CA ASN A 443 5.22 21.29 6.43
C ASN A 443 5.52 19.93 7.07
N THR A 444 6.49 19.88 7.98
CA THR A 444 6.91 18.61 8.57
C THR A 444 7.09 18.71 10.09
N CYS A 445 7.01 17.56 10.76
CA CYS A 445 7.39 17.42 12.15
C CYS A 445 8.20 16.15 12.38
N ALA A 446 8.96 16.14 13.47
CA ALA A 446 9.67 14.95 13.93
C ALA A 446 8.94 14.34 15.14
N LEU A 447 8.59 13.06 15.03
CA LEU A 447 8.03 12.29 16.13
C LEU A 447 9.00 11.19 16.56
N THR A 448 9.45 11.28 17.80
CA THR A 448 10.35 10.30 18.43
C THR A 448 9.68 9.58 19.60
N GLY A 449 10.37 8.63 20.23
CA GLY A 449 9.86 7.92 21.40
C GLY A 449 9.47 8.81 22.59
N GLU A 450 9.94 10.04 22.62
CA GLU A 450 9.67 11.04 23.68
C GLU A 450 8.34 11.77 23.49
N ALA A 451 7.74 11.72 22.30
CA ALA A 451 6.46 12.36 22.02
C ALA A 451 5.33 11.73 22.85
N THR A 452 4.52 12.60 23.45
CA THR A 452 3.31 12.19 24.18
C THR A 452 2.25 11.62 23.24
N GLU A 453 1.26 10.90 23.80
CA GLU A 453 0.17 10.34 23.01
C GLU A 453 -0.65 11.44 22.30
N ASN A 454 -0.87 12.57 22.96
CA ASN A 454 -1.57 13.72 22.38
C ASN A 454 -0.79 14.32 21.20
N GLN A 455 0.50 14.56 21.35
CA GLN A 455 1.35 15.05 20.26
C GLN A 455 1.35 14.13 19.04
N ARG A 456 1.35 12.81 19.28
CA ARG A 456 1.26 11.82 18.20
C ARG A 456 -0.08 11.89 17.48
N GLN A 457 -1.18 12.02 18.26
CA GLN A 457 -2.52 12.11 17.68
C GLN A 457 -2.69 13.40 16.88
N GLU A 458 -2.29 14.54 17.42
CA GLU A 458 -2.33 15.83 16.73
C GLU A 458 -1.53 15.80 15.41
N ALA A 459 -0.34 15.22 15.41
CA ALA A 459 0.46 15.10 14.20
C ALA A 459 -0.17 14.15 13.17
N MET A 460 -0.79 13.05 13.61
CA MET A 460 -1.52 12.13 12.72
C MET A 460 -2.75 12.81 12.11
N ASP A 461 -3.52 13.50 12.93
CA ASP A 461 -4.73 14.21 12.46
C ASP A 461 -4.35 15.32 11.46
N SER A 462 -3.25 16.04 11.74
CA SER A 462 -2.69 17.04 10.81
C SER A 462 -2.18 16.40 9.53
N LEU A 463 -1.48 15.25 9.58
CA LEU A 463 -1.02 14.55 8.39
C LEU A 463 -2.20 14.03 7.54
N GLU A 464 -3.33 13.67 8.14
CA GLU A 464 -4.53 13.21 7.43
C GLU A 464 -5.46 14.34 6.97
N SER A 465 -5.23 15.58 7.41
CA SER A 465 -5.99 16.75 6.97
C SER A 465 -5.62 17.15 5.54
N ASN A 466 -6.54 17.80 4.85
CA ASN A 466 -6.34 18.38 3.51
C ASN A 466 -6.27 19.91 3.57
N GLU A 467 -6.11 20.50 4.76
CA GLU A 467 -5.97 21.94 4.94
C GLU A 467 -4.55 22.40 4.53
N ASP A 468 -4.40 23.64 4.10
CA ASP A 468 -3.14 24.16 3.52
C ASP A 468 -1.98 24.16 4.53
N ASP A 469 -2.26 24.28 5.83
CA ASP A 469 -1.29 24.28 6.93
C ASP A 469 -1.02 22.89 7.54
N SER A 470 -1.60 21.85 6.96
CA SER A 470 -1.43 20.46 7.41
C SER A 470 -0.04 19.92 7.09
N LEU A 471 0.38 18.88 7.81
CA LEU A 471 1.68 18.23 7.58
C LEU A 471 1.74 17.51 6.24
N ASP A 472 2.88 17.66 5.56
CA ASP A 472 3.25 16.87 4.37
C ASP A 472 3.96 15.57 4.78
N TYR A 473 4.89 15.66 5.76
CA TYR A 473 5.65 14.50 6.23
C TYR A 473 5.80 14.48 7.74
N ILE A 474 5.85 13.26 8.28
CA ILE A 474 6.32 13.00 9.64
C ILE A 474 7.62 12.23 9.56
N PHE A 475 8.70 12.81 10.12
CA PHE A 475 9.97 12.13 10.34
C PHE A 475 9.90 11.28 11.61
N THR A 476 10.34 10.04 11.54
CA THR A 476 10.24 9.12 12.68
C THR A 476 11.38 8.10 12.71
N VAL A 477 11.70 7.60 13.90
CA VAL A 477 12.69 6.53 14.08
C VAL A 477 11.98 5.18 14.20
N ASP A 478 11.33 4.89 15.32
CA ASP A 478 10.75 3.56 15.58
C ASP A 478 9.28 3.57 16.00
N ILE A 479 8.73 4.73 16.33
CA ILE A 479 7.40 4.82 16.94
C ILE A 479 6.25 4.44 16.01
N PHE A 480 6.46 4.52 14.70
CA PHE A 480 5.48 4.14 13.67
C PHE A 480 5.65 2.72 13.14
N ASN A 481 6.58 1.92 13.69
CA ASN A 481 6.74 0.54 13.29
C ASN A 481 5.49 -0.30 13.62
N GLU A 482 4.75 0.05 14.69
CA GLU A 482 3.61 -0.73 15.17
C GLU A 482 2.48 0.14 15.70
N GLY A 483 1.23 -0.34 15.53
CA GLY A 483 0.06 0.15 16.25
C GLY A 483 -0.53 1.49 15.84
N ILE A 484 -0.01 2.14 14.81
CA ILE A 484 -0.52 3.41 14.29
C ILE A 484 -1.23 3.17 12.97
N ASP A 485 -2.37 3.80 12.81
CA ASP A 485 -3.24 3.69 11.66
C ASP A 485 -3.42 5.06 11.01
N ILE A 486 -2.77 5.28 9.87
CA ILE A 486 -2.90 6.49 9.06
C ILE A 486 -3.29 6.06 7.63
N PRO A 487 -4.59 5.87 7.35
CA PRO A 487 -5.06 5.36 6.06
C PRO A 487 -4.69 6.23 4.86
N LYS A 488 -4.52 7.54 5.05
CA LYS A 488 -4.18 8.46 3.96
C LYS A 488 -2.72 8.41 3.52
N VAL A 489 -1.81 7.81 4.29
CA VAL A 489 -0.40 7.71 3.90
C VAL A 489 -0.27 7.15 2.49
N ASN A 490 0.32 7.94 1.59
CA ASN A 490 0.47 7.65 0.17
C ASN A 490 1.93 7.64 -0.31
N GLN A 491 2.87 8.03 0.57
CA GLN A 491 4.30 7.93 0.33
C GLN A 491 5.04 7.53 1.61
N VAL A 492 5.94 6.55 1.50
CA VAL A 492 6.83 6.13 2.59
C VAL A 492 8.27 6.20 2.07
N VAL A 493 9.13 6.90 2.81
CA VAL A 493 10.54 7.07 2.49
C VAL A 493 11.37 6.45 3.61
N MET A 494 12.26 5.55 3.26
CA MET A 494 13.17 4.89 4.21
C MET A 494 14.59 5.39 3.97
N LEU A 495 15.08 6.29 4.82
CA LEU A 495 16.45 6.81 4.79
C LEU A 495 17.41 5.98 5.65
N ARG A 496 16.98 4.79 6.04
CA ARG A 496 17.78 3.84 6.81
C ARG A 496 17.63 2.44 6.27
N PRO A 497 18.68 1.61 6.31
CA PRO A 497 18.56 0.20 6.02
C PRO A 497 17.69 -0.48 7.07
N THR A 498 16.83 -1.38 6.62
CA THR A 498 16.02 -2.20 7.51
C THR A 498 16.48 -3.64 7.42
N GLN A 499 17.26 -4.09 8.39
CA GLN A 499 17.80 -5.46 8.43
C GLN A 499 16.73 -6.51 8.76
N SER A 500 15.59 -6.11 9.33
CA SER A 500 14.50 -7.01 9.69
C SER A 500 13.38 -6.95 8.66
N SER A 501 13.12 -8.06 7.97
CA SER A 501 11.96 -8.21 7.08
C SER A 501 10.63 -7.92 7.79
N ILE A 502 10.57 -8.17 9.10
CA ILE A 502 9.39 -7.90 9.93
C ILE A 502 9.13 -6.40 10.04
N ILE A 503 10.16 -5.62 10.39
CA ILE A 503 10.08 -4.16 10.50
C ILE A 503 9.77 -3.56 9.14
N PHE A 504 10.43 -4.03 8.08
CA PHE A 504 10.18 -3.64 6.71
C PHE A 504 8.70 -3.79 6.33
N ILE A 505 8.12 -4.99 6.52
CA ILE A 505 6.71 -5.27 6.22
C ILE A 505 5.76 -4.40 7.08
N GLN A 506 6.12 -4.11 8.32
CA GLN A 506 5.31 -3.28 9.21
C GLN A 506 5.32 -1.81 8.81
N GLN A 507 6.45 -1.27 8.39
CA GLN A 507 6.60 0.09 7.87
C GLN A 507 5.88 0.24 6.52
N LEU A 508 6.13 -0.70 5.60
CA LEU A 508 5.47 -0.83 4.32
C LEU A 508 3.94 -0.84 4.47
N GLY A 509 3.44 -1.64 5.41
CA GLY A 509 2.00 -1.79 5.65
C GLY A 509 1.27 -0.49 6.03
N ARG A 510 1.98 0.57 6.38
CA ARG A 510 1.38 1.89 6.67
C ARG A 510 0.87 2.58 5.40
N GLY A 511 1.61 2.47 4.30
CA GLY A 511 1.24 3.00 2.99
C GLY A 511 0.25 2.14 2.21
N LEU A 512 -0.05 0.90 2.67
CA LEU A 512 -0.82 -0.07 1.90
C LEU A 512 -2.33 -0.09 2.20
N ARG A 513 -2.82 0.73 3.12
CA ARG A 513 -4.26 0.76 3.40
C ARG A 513 -5.03 1.38 2.25
N LYS A 514 -6.16 0.79 1.91
CA LYS A 514 -7.08 1.36 0.93
C LYS A 514 -7.71 2.63 1.48
N ASN A 515 -7.62 3.69 0.70
CA ASN A 515 -8.32 4.95 0.93
C ASN A 515 -8.88 5.44 -0.41
N ASN A 516 -10.03 6.12 -0.38
CA ASN A 516 -10.67 6.65 -1.59
C ASN A 516 -9.86 7.77 -2.27
N GLU A 517 -8.92 8.37 -1.56
CA GLU A 517 -8.09 9.48 -2.05
C GLU A 517 -6.79 9.01 -2.71
N LYS A 518 -6.44 7.71 -2.63
CA LYS A 518 -5.24 7.16 -3.26
C LYS A 518 -5.54 5.92 -4.10
N ASP A 519 -4.90 5.83 -5.24
CA ASP A 519 -4.99 4.67 -6.14
C ASP A 519 -3.92 3.62 -5.85
N TYR A 520 -2.77 4.04 -5.30
CA TYR A 520 -1.63 3.19 -4.91
C TYR A 520 -0.76 3.89 -3.86
N GLY A 521 0.01 3.13 -3.10
CA GLY A 521 1.08 3.65 -2.23
C GLY A 521 2.40 3.78 -3.00
N LYS A 522 3.25 4.74 -2.65
CA LYS A 522 4.63 4.84 -3.12
C LYS A 522 5.61 4.68 -1.98
N GLU A 523 6.63 3.89 -2.22
CA GLU A 523 7.66 3.61 -1.25
C GLU A 523 9.03 3.77 -1.86
N GLN A 524 9.84 4.59 -1.22
CA GLN A 524 11.21 4.86 -1.62
C GLN A 524 12.13 4.34 -0.53
N ILE A 525 13.08 3.50 -0.90
CA ILE A 525 14.10 3.00 -0.01
C ILE A 525 15.45 3.42 -0.58
N TYR A 526 16.25 4.01 0.29
CA TYR A 526 17.65 4.27 0.04
C TYR A 526 18.43 3.11 0.66
N PRO A 527 18.79 2.06 -0.13
CA PRO A 527 19.67 1.02 0.38
C PRO A 527 21.06 1.61 0.56
N THR A 528 21.62 1.41 1.68
CA THR A 528 23.04 1.67 1.98
C THR A 528 23.90 0.54 1.47
#